data_e27c3a04bf4713be1c8f9981b37990c7
#
_entry.id   e27c3a04bf4713be1c8f9981b37990c7
#
_cell.length_a   1.000
_cell.length_b   1.000
_cell.length_c   1.000
_cell.angle_alpha   90.00
_cell.angle_beta   90.00
_cell.angle_gamma   90.00
#
_symmetry.space_group_name_H-M   'P 1'
#
loop_
_entity.id
_entity.type
_entity.pdbx_description
1 polymer ?
#
loop_
_entity_poly.entity_id
_entity_poly.type
_entity_poly.pdbx_seq_one_letter_code
_entity_poly.pdbx_strand_id
1 'polypeptide(L)'
;PEEWNQKTMDDHVHDANTMGRKNSTYLVMDARVKGIRRLTVVYYNFVDSKVVYELYEAAHIMGISVRLGIKFKARFHDRYVEFLWTPKGFTDTKSVLDFLKEPETEALMQEGRAVEDWAREEFLQTLEAFNAKHAAEISKEWGIEVPLLSEKEFDDYVGMGQTTLIRLSEFVHSQLLPLVEAEAEKVKQELLCASAEDQGVLRERLKKLDELTSVVLYQRWLRPSRNPEIPSLSEPADDGRPNLLKIDVQGLLSRLMHIRPSSRITLL
;
A
#
# COMPACT_ATOMS: atom_id res chain seq x y z
N PRO A 1 -25.24 -30.19 7.17
CA PRO A 1 -24.41 -29.80 6.05
C PRO A 1 -24.20 -28.28 6.15
N GLU A 2 -22.98 -27.87 6.45
CA GLU A 2 -22.60 -26.45 6.40
C GLU A 2 -22.75 -26.02 4.95
N GLU A 3 -23.69 -25.15 4.67
CA GLU A 3 -23.78 -24.45 3.41
C GLU A 3 -22.56 -23.50 3.35
N TRP A 4 -21.54 -23.94 2.67
CA TRP A 4 -20.40 -23.11 2.32
C TRP A 4 -20.93 -21.99 1.42
N ASN A 5 -21.11 -20.80 1.98
CA ASN A 5 -21.36 -19.58 1.23
C ASN A 5 -20.09 -19.27 0.41
N GLN A 6 -19.97 -19.94 -0.74
CA GLN A 6 -18.90 -19.69 -1.69
C GLN A 6 -19.10 -18.28 -2.25
N LYS A 7 -18.27 -17.36 -1.83
CA LYS A 7 -18.16 -16.06 -2.51
C LYS A 7 -17.73 -16.34 -3.95
N THR A 8 -18.67 -16.20 -4.89
CA THR A 8 -18.36 -16.42 -6.33
C THR A 8 -17.64 -15.25 -6.96
N MET A 9 -17.52 -14.12 -6.26
CA MET A 9 -16.85 -12.92 -6.74
C MET A 9 -16.16 -12.16 -5.60
N ASP A 10 -15.07 -11.46 -5.97
CA ASP A 10 -14.41 -10.48 -5.14
C ASP A 10 -14.14 -9.22 -5.98
N ASP A 11 -14.78 -8.13 -5.61
CA ASP A 11 -14.78 -6.89 -6.39
C ASP A 11 -13.67 -5.90 -5.97
N HIS A 12 -12.81 -6.25 -4.99
CA HIS A 12 -11.72 -5.37 -4.56
C HIS A 12 -10.56 -6.17 -3.99
N VAL A 13 -9.68 -6.64 -4.86
CA VAL A 13 -8.47 -7.37 -4.46
C VAL A 13 -7.22 -6.67 -4.99
N HIS A 14 -6.11 -6.92 -4.33
CA HIS A 14 -4.80 -6.38 -4.69
C HIS A 14 -3.81 -7.50 -4.96
N ASP A 15 -2.98 -7.33 -5.97
CA ASP A 15 -1.80 -8.16 -6.19
C ASP A 15 -0.51 -7.52 -5.63
N ALA A 16 0.62 -8.18 -5.82
CA ALA A 16 1.92 -7.72 -5.32
C ALA A 16 2.43 -6.43 -6.00
N ASN A 17 1.84 -6.03 -7.13
CA ASN A 17 2.16 -4.75 -7.77
C ASN A 17 1.54 -3.55 -7.03
N THR A 18 0.68 -3.81 -6.05
CA THR A 18 0.10 -2.80 -5.15
C THR A 18 0.34 -3.19 -3.69
N MET A 19 -0.69 -3.58 -2.96
CA MET A 19 -0.61 -3.93 -1.54
C MET A 19 -0.71 -5.45 -1.28
N GLY A 20 -0.97 -6.25 -2.32
CA GLY A 20 -1.10 -7.70 -2.17
C GLY A 20 0.24 -8.40 -1.95
N ARG A 21 0.17 -9.65 -1.51
CA ARG A 21 1.36 -10.48 -1.26
C ARG A 21 1.69 -11.43 -2.42
N LYS A 22 0.77 -11.61 -3.36
CA LYS A 22 0.88 -12.56 -4.48
C LYS A 22 0.90 -11.79 -5.79
N ASN A 23 1.75 -12.20 -6.73
CA ASN A 23 1.68 -11.66 -8.08
C ASN A 23 0.35 -12.02 -8.74
N SER A 24 0.05 -11.43 -9.89
CA SER A 24 -1.22 -11.60 -10.59
C SER A 24 -1.55 -13.07 -10.87
N THR A 25 -0.57 -13.88 -11.30
CA THR A 25 -0.75 -15.31 -11.56
C THR A 25 -1.17 -16.07 -10.31
N TYR A 26 -0.44 -15.92 -9.20
CA TYR A 26 -0.77 -16.60 -7.93
C TYR A 26 -2.07 -16.10 -7.31
N LEU A 27 -2.43 -14.83 -7.50
CA LEU A 27 -3.71 -14.29 -7.06
C LEU A 27 -4.87 -15.00 -7.78
N VAL A 28 -4.77 -15.15 -9.10
CA VAL A 28 -5.77 -15.82 -9.93
C VAL A 28 -5.88 -17.31 -9.58
N MET A 29 -4.74 -17.98 -9.37
CA MET A 29 -4.72 -19.39 -8.92
C MET A 29 -5.43 -19.57 -7.58
N ASP A 30 -5.15 -18.70 -6.62
CA ASP A 30 -5.80 -18.72 -5.30
C ASP A 30 -7.31 -18.52 -5.40
N ALA A 31 -7.73 -17.57 -6.24
CA ALA A 31 -9.14 -17.33 -6.51
C ALA A 31 -9.83 -18.58 -7.08
N ARG A 32 -9.15 -19.27 -8.03
CA ARG A 32 -9.66 -20.51 -8.61
C ARG A 32 -9.84 -21.60 -7.56
N VAL A 33 -8.83 -21.79 -6.71
CA VAL A 33 -8.88 -22.79 -5.62
C VAL A 33 -10.01 -22.49 -4.63
N LYS A 34 -10.26 -21.21 -4.33
CA LYS A 34 -11.34 -20.75 -3.44
C LYS A 34 -12.74 -20.74 -4.10
N GLY A 35 -12.85 -21.15 -5.37
CA GLY A 35 -14.12 -21.15 -6.08
C GLY A 35 -14.60 -19.78 -6.56
N ILE A 36 -13.77 -18.74 -6.45
CA ILE A 36 -14.07 -17.41 -6.96
C ILE A 36 -13.99 -17.45 -8.49
N ARG A 37 -15.01 -16.93 -9.16
CA ARG A 37 -15.11 -16.94 -10.62
C ARG A 37 -14.93 -15.55 -11.25
N ARG A 38 -15.00 -14.51 -10.44
CA ARG A 38 -14.82 -13.12 -10.90
C ARG A 38 -14.01 -12.33 -9.88
N LEU A 39 -12.98 -11.64 -10.38
CA LEU A 39 -12.14 -10.73 -9.60
C LEU A 39 -12.19 -9.33 -10.19
N THR A 40 -12.16 -8.30 -9.35
CA THR A 40 -11.73 -6.96 -9.75
C THR A 40 -10.41 -6.70 -9.06
N VAL A 41 -9.31 -6.66 -9.82
CA VAL A 41 -7.96 -6.38 -9.31
C VAL A 41 -7.70 -4.88 -9.39
N VAL A 42 -7.38 -4.28 -8.25
CA VAL A 42 -7.30 -2.82 -8.09
C VAL A 42 -5.85 -2.36 -8.00
N TYR A 43 -5.53 -1.38 -8.84
CA TYR A 43 -4.25 -0.69 -8.90
C TYR A 43 -4.43 0.79 -8.49
N TYR A 44 -3.36 1.44 -8.08
CA TYR A 44 -3.39 2.86 -7.69
C TYR A 44 -2.80 3.71 -8.80
N ASN A 45 -3.56 4.72 -9.21
CA ASN A 45 -3.20 5.77 -10.16
C ASN A 45 -2.82 5.30 -11.57
N PHE A 46 -2.14 4.16 -11.71
CA PHE A 46 -1.77 3.57 -13.00
C PHE A 46 -1.66 2.05 -12.94
N VAL A 47 -1.53 1.42 -14.11
CA VAL A 47 -1.18 0.01 -14.23
C VAL A 47 -0.27 -0.20 -15.44
N ASP A 48 0.69 -1.10 -15.31
CA ASP A 48 1.59 -1.49 -16.39
C ASP A 48 0.94 -2.50 -17.33
N SER A 49 1.18 -2.34 -18.63
CA SER A 49 0.71 -3.29 -19.67
C SER A 49 1.21 -4.72 -19.42
N LYS A 50 2.42 -4.88 -18.85
CA LYS A 50 2.98 -6.21 -18.51
C LYS A 50 2.18 -6.88 -17.40
N VAL A 51 1.79 -6.12 -16.37
CA VAL A 51 0.98 -6.59 -15.26
C VAL A 51 -0.42 -6.99 -15.74
N VAL A 52 -1.03 -6.16 -16.59
CA VAL A 52 -2.33 -6.45 -17.17
C VAL A 52 -2.27 -7.69 -18.07
N TYR A 53 -1.22 -7.84 -18.86
CA TYR A 53 -1.01 -9.04 -19.68
C TYR A 53 -0.95 -10.30 -18.80
N GLU A 54 -0.10 -10.32 -17.76
CA GLU A 54 0.01 -11.44 -16.82
C GLU A 54 -1.34 -11.77 -16.18
N LEU A 55 -2.05 -10.76 -15.69
CA LEU A 55 -3.35 -10.92 -15.01
C LEU A 55 -4.40 -11.55 -15.96
N TYR A 56 -4.55 -11.01 -17.16
CA TYR A 56 -5.58 -11.48 -18.08
C TYR A 56 -5.25 -12.85 -18.69
N GLU A 57 -3.98 -13.14 -18.99
CA GLU A 57 -3.55 -14.46 -19.45
C GLU A 57 -3.73 -15.53 -18.36
N ALA A 58 -3.32 -15.25 -17.13
CA ALA A 58 -3.58 -16.16 -16.02
C ALA A 58 -5.08 -16.43 -15.82
N ALA A 59 -5.89 -15.37 -15.91
CA ALA A 59 -7.34 -15.47 -15.78
C ALA A 59 -7.97 -16.29 -16.90
N HIS A 60 -7.50 -16.10 -18.14
CA HIS A 60 -7.94 -16.89 -19.30
C HIS A 60 -7.63 -18.38 -19.12
N ILE A 61 -6.39 -18.72 -18.76
CA ILE A 61 -5.97 -20.10 -18.51
C ILE A 61 -6.77 -20.76 -17.40
N MET A 62 -7.05 -20.02 -16.31
CA MET A 62 -7.78 -20.54 -15.16
C MET A 62 -9.30 -20.50 -15.29
N GLY A 63 -9.84 -19.93 -16.37
CA GLY A 63 -11.28 -19.78 -16.57
C GLY A 63 -11.94 -18.87 -15.55
N ILE A 64 -11.24 -17.79 -15.13
CA ILE A 64 -11.73 -16.76 -14.23
C ILE A 64 -11.97 -15.47 -15.00
N SER A 65 -13.10 -14.80 -14.73
CA SER A 65 -13.34 -13.46 -15.28
C SER A 65 -12.62 -12.43 -14.41
N VAL A 66 -11.71 -11.64 -14.99
CA VAL A 66 -11.07 -10.51 -14.30
C VAL A 66 -11.56 -9.18 -14.84
N ARG A 67 -11.51 -8.18 -13.98
CA ARG A 67 -11.73 -6.77 -14.29
C ARG A 67 -10.55 -5.98 -13.77
N LEU A 68 -10.14 -5.01 -14.56
CA LEU A 68 -9.19 -4.00 -14.15
C LEU A 68 -9.91 -2.90 -13.39
N GLY A 69 -9.45 -2.59 -12.19
CA GLY A 69 -9.85 -1.43 -11.41
C GLY A 69 -8.66 -0.50 -11.20
N ILE A 70 -8.84 0.81 -11.41
CA ILE A 70 -7.81 1.80 -11.12
C ILE A 70 -8.39 2.82 -10.16
N LYS A 71 -7.72 2.99 -9.03
CA LYS A 71 -8.13 3.93 -7.99
C LYS A 71 -7.43 5.26 -8.19
N PHE A 72 -8.21 6.32 -8.26
CA PHE A 72 -7.73 7.70 -8.36
C PHE A 72 -8.21 8.54 -7.18
N LYS A 73 -7.46 9.57 -6.87
CA LYS A 73 -7.86 10.64 -5.96
C LYS A 73 -8.29 11.86 -6.75
N ALA A 74 -9.36 12.53 -6.31
CA ALA A 74 -9.77 13.83 -6.84
C ALA A 74 -9.96 14.82 -5.69
N ARG A 75 -9.64 16.09 -5.97
CA ARG A 75 -9.82 17.18 -5.01
C ARG A 75 -11.30 17.48 -4.81
N PHE A 76 -11.73 17.50 -3.56
CA PHE A 76 -13.07 17.93 -3.15
C PHE A 76 -12.95 18.89 -1.96
N HIS A 77 -13.00 20.19 -2.25
CA HIS A 77 -12.71 21.26 -1.29
C HIS A 77 -11.29 21.14 -0.69
N ASP A 78 -11.20 20.91 0.60
CA ASP A 78 -9.99 20.82 1.41
C ASP A 78 -9.49 19.38 1.62
N ARG A 79 -10.05 18.41 0.91
CA ARG A 79 -9.69 16.98 1.03
C ARG A 79 -9.69 16.27 -0.31
N TYR A 80 -9.14 15.06 -0.31
CA TYR A 80 -9.28 14.12 -1.41
C TYR A 80 -10.45 13.17 -1.18
N VAL A 81 -11.11 12.80 -2.27
CA VAL A 81 -12.05 11.69 -2.36
C VAL A 81 -11.49 10.65 -3.33
N GLU A 82 -11.73 9.38 -3.06
CA GLU A 82 -11.20 8.28 -3.83
C GLU A 82 -12.27 7.66 -4.72
N PHE A 83 -11.91 7.39 -5.97
CA PHE A 83 -12.77 6.77 -6.96
C PHE A 83 -12.11 5.53 -7.52
N LEU A 84 -12.87 4.45 -7.62
CA LEU A 84 -12.49 3.25 -8.34
C LEU A 84 -13.08 3.29 -9.74
N TRP A 85 -12.23 3.42 -10.74
CA TRP A 85 -12.59 3.34 -12.15
C TRP A 85 -12.39 1.92 -12.67
N THR A 86 -13.45 1.33 -13.20
CA THR A 86 -13.46 -0.02 -13.77
C THR A 86 -13.91 0.09 -15.23
N PRO A 87 -12.98 0.25 -16.20
CA PRO A 87 -13.30 0.24 -17.60
C PRO A 87 -13.85 -1.12 -18.03
N LYS A 88 -14.82 -1.14 -18.92
CA LYS A 88 -15.53 -2.35 -19.38
C LYS A 88 -15.49 -2.49 -20.89
N GLY A 89 -16.02 -3.63 -21.38
CA GLY A 89 -16.18 -3.89 -22.81
C GLY A 89 -14.94 -4.51 -23.45
N PHE A 90 -14.13 -5.20 -22.66
CA PHE A 90 -13.01 -5.99 -23.17
C PHE A 90 -13.43 -7.45 -23.35
N THR A 91 -13.07 -8.01 -24.50
CA THR A 91 -13.39 -9.40 -24.85
C THR A 91 -12.22 -10.35 -24.59
N ASP A 92 -11.00 -9.82 -24.62
CA ASP A 92 -9.77 -10.59 -24.51
C ASP A 92 -8.61 -9.71 -24.00
N THR A 93 -7.47 -10.32 -23.73
CA THR A 93 -6.23 -9.66 -23.29
C THR A 93 -5.80 -8.57 -24.27
N LYS A 94 -5.91 -8.84 -25.59
CA LYS A 94 -5.48 -7.88 -26.61
C LYS A 94 -6.29 -6.59 -26.54
N SER A 95 -7.62 -6.68 -26.42
CA SER A 95 -8.51 -5.51 -26.37
C SER A 95 -8.24 -4.61 -25.18
N VAL A 96 -7.83 -5.17 -24.04
CA VAL A 96 -7.39 -4.38 -22.85
C VAL A 96 -6.06 -3.71 -23.11
N LEU A 97 -5.10 -4.43 -23.68
CA LEU A 97 -3.78 -3.87 -24.00
C LEU A 97 -3.84 -2.78 -25.07
N ASP A 98 -4.70 -2.94 -26.07
CA ASP A 98 -4.91 -1.92 -27.09
C ASP A 98 -5.55 -0.67 -26.48
N PHE A 99 -6.52 -0.84 -25.56
CA PHE A 99 -7.09 0.26 -24.79
C PHE A 99 -6.04 1.02 -23.97
N LEU A 100 -5.11 0.34 -23.32
CA LEU A 100 -4.05 1.00 -22.54
C LEU A 100 -3.07 1.80 -23.43
N LYS A 101 -3.01 1.51 -24.73
CA LYS A 101 -2.19 2.24 -25.71
C LYS A 101 -2.94 3.38 -26.39
N GLU A 102 -4.24 3.53 -26.17
CA GLU A 102 -4.99 4.68 -26.67
C GLU A 102 -4.38 5.97 -26.08
N PRO A 103 -4.15 7.02 -26.89
CA PRO A 103 -3.37 8.19 -26.45
C PRO A 103 -3.88 8.83 -25.15
N GLU A 104 -5.18 8.92 -24.97
CA GLU A 104 -5.78 9.51 -23.76
C GLU A 104 -5.62 8.61 -22.54
N THR A 105 -5.71 7.29 -22.73
CA THR A 105 -5.48 6.32 -21.65
C THR A 105 -4.01 6.28 -21.26
N GLU A 106 -3.11 6.27 -22.24
CA GLU A 106 -1.67 6.29 -22.00
C GLU A 106 -1.26 7.57 -21.26
N ALA A 107 -1.78 8.73 -21.66
CA ALA A 107 -1.53 9.99 -20.97
C ALA A 107 -2.02 9.95 -19.50
N LEU A 108 -3.21 9.38 -19.25
CA LEU A 108 -3.72 9.20 -17.89
C LEU A 108 -2.82 8.27 -17.07
N MET A 109 -2.33 7.17 -17.64
CA MET A 109 -1.41 6.24 -16.95
C MET A 109 -0.05 6.92 -16.67
N GLN A 110 0.46 7.75 -17.56
CA GLN A 110 1.69 8.52 -17.33
C GLN A 110 1.53 9.54 -16.20
N GLU A 111 0.41 10.26 -16.16
CA GLU A 111 0.11 11.18 -15.05
C GLU A 111 -0.06 10.42 -13.72
N GLY A 112 -0.68 9.24 -13.75
CA GLY A 112 -0.81 8.36 -12.59
C GLY A 112 0.56 7.89 -12.08
N ARG A 113 1.49 7.58 -12.98
CA ARG A 113 2.86 7.22 -12.64
C ARG A 113 3.59 8.38 -11.96
N ALA A 114 3.41 9.60 -12.47
CA ALA A 114 3.98 10.79 -11.84
C ALA A 114 3.45 11.02 -10.40
N VAL A 115 2.22 10.60 -10.10
CA VAL A 115 1.69 10.63 -8.72
C VAL A 115 2.43 9.63 -7.83
N GLU A 116 2.72 8.43 -8.31
CA GLU A 116 3.46 7.43 -7.54
C GLU A 116 4.92 7.85 -7.32
N ASP A 117 5.58 8.42 -8.35
CA ASP A 117 6.93 8.94 -8.23
C ASP A 117 7.00 10.06 -7.18
N TRP A 118 6.02 10.96 -7.18
CA TRP A 118 5.93 12.02 -6.18
C TRP A 118 5.64 11.47 -4.77
N ALA A 119 4.77 10.45 -4.68
CA ALA A 119 4.48 9.76 -3.42
C ALA A 119 5.74 9.07 -2.86
N ARG A 120 6.54 8.46 -3.74
CA ARG A 120 7.78 7.82 -3.33
C ARG A 120 8.75 8.82 -2.69
N GLU A 121 8.86 10.03 -3.22
CA GLU A 121 9.67 11.09 -2.63
C GLU A 121 9.20 11.48 -1.20
N GLU A 122 7.88 11.56 -0.96
CA GLU A 122 7.33 11.78 0.39
C GLU A 122 7.80 10.69 1.36
N PHE A 123 7.78 9.42 0.92
CA PHE A 123 8.18 8.30 1.78
C PHE A 123 9.66 8.29 2.08
N LEU A 124 10.52 8.66 1.12
CA LEU A 124 11.95 8.77 1.34
C LEU A 124 12.28 9.89 2.33
N GLN A 125 11.65 11.06 2.18
CA GLN A 125 11.79 12.15 3.14
C GLN A 125 11.31 11.73 4.55
N THR A 126 10.25 10.92 4.63
CA THR A 126 9.77 10.39 5.91
C THR A 126 10.77 9.39 6.52
N LEU A 127 11.43 8.56 5.69
CA LEU A 127 12.50 7.66 6.14
C LEU A 127 13.73 8.44 6.64
N GLU A 128 14.11 9.50 5.95
CA GLU A 128 15.19 10.40 6.39
C GLU A 128 14.84 11.06 7.73
N ALA A 129 13.62 11.57 7.88
CA ALA A 129 13.14 12.16 9.12
C ALA A 129 13.11 11.13 10.26
N PHE A 130 12.74 9.88 9.97
CA PHE A 130 12.81 8.77 10.90
C PHE A 130 14.25 8.57 11.40
N ASN A 131 15.21 8.46 10.51
CA ASN A 131 16.63 8.29 10.86
C ASN A 131 17.18 9.48 11.67
N ALA A 132 16.82 10.71 11.27
CA ALA A 132 17.36 11.92 11.87
C ALA A 132 16.79 12.24 13.26
N LYS A 133 15.52 11.91 13.51
CA LYS A 133 14.78 12.35 14.69
C LYS A 133 14.25 11.18 15.52
N HIS A 134 13.53 10.27 14.89
CA HIS A 134 12.68 9.31 15.58
C HIS A 134 13.43 8.04 16.03
N ALA A 135 14.48 7.65 15.33
CA ALA A 135 15.30 6.49 15.69
C ALA A 135 15.88 6.64 17.09
N ALA A 136 16.40 7.83 17.44
CA ALA A 136 16.94 8.11 18.77
C ALA A 136 15.86 8.10 19.87
N GLU A 137 14.64 8.58 19.57
CA GLU A 137 13.51 8.53 20.51
C GLU A 137 13.11 7.09 20.83
N ILE A 138 13.02 6.24 19.80
CA ILE A 138 12.70 4.82 19.91
C ILE A 138 13.80 4.10 20.70
N SER A 139 15.08 4.34 20.37
CA SER A 139 16.21 3.74 21.08
C SER A 139 16.15 4.03 22.57
N LYS A 140 15.88 5.28 22.94
CA LYS A 140 15.75 5.70 24.34
C LYS A 140 14.52 5.09 25.01
N GLU A 141 13.40 5.03 24.31
CA GLU A 141 12.13 4.58 24.91
C GLU A 141 12.05 3.08 25.08
N TRP A 142 12.57 2.29 24.13
CA TRP A 142 12.52 0.81 24.16
C TRP A 142 13.83 0.14 24.59
N GLY A 143 14.92 0.92 24.77
CA GLY A 143 16.21 0.38 25.17
C GLY A 143 16.87 -0.51 24.11
N ILE A 144 16.59 -0.26 22.84
CA ILE A 144 17.15 -0.95 21.69
C ILE A 144 18.01 0.01 20.87
N GLU A 145 19.02 -0.49 20.17
CA GLU A 145 19.84 0.31 19.28
C GLU A 145 19.24 0.29 17.86
N VAL A 146 18.50 1.35 17.48
CA VAL A 146 17.85 1.46 16.18
C VAL A 146 18.90 1.77 15.12
N PRO A 147 19.08 0.92 14.10
CA PRO A 147 20.02 1.18 13.01
C PRO A 147 19.52 2.29 12.08
N LEU A 148 20.46 2.88 11.33
CA LEU A 148 20.09 3.74 10.20
C LEU A 148 19.50 2.87 9.09
N LEU A 149 18.31 3.22 8.64
CA LEU A 149 17.59 2.53 7.57
C LEU A 149 17.87 3.20 6.23
N SER A 150 18.16 2.41 5.20
CA SER A 150 18.49 2.92 3.88
C SER A 150 17.33 2.81 2.89
N GLU A 151 17.33 3.71 1.90
CA GLU A 151 16.41 3.66 0.75
C GLU A 151 16.47 2.30 0.05
N LYS A 152 17.68 1.77 -0.17
CA LYS A 152 17.86 0.49 -0.85
C LYS A 152 17.19 -0.67 -0.11
N GLU A 153 17.32 -0.74 1.20
CA GLU A 153 16.66 -1.78 2.01
C GLU A 153 15.14 -1.63 1.96
N PHE A 154 14.65 -0.40 1.91
CA PHE A 154 13.22 -0.13 1.73
C PHE A 154 12.73 -0.56 0.35
N ASP A 155 13.46 -0.23 -0.73
CA ASP A 155 13.13 -0.67 -2.08
C ASP A 155 13.15 -2.20 -2.22
N ASP A 156 14.14 -2.86 -1.65
CA ASP A 156 14.23 -4.33 -1.63
C ASP A 156 13.03 -4.95 -0.85
N TYR A 157 12.58 -4.30 0.21
CA TYR A 157 11.41 -4.72 1.00
C TYR A 157 10.09 -4.54 0.23
N VAL A 158 9.91 -3.39 -0.42
CA VAL A 158 8.70 -3.07 -1.21
C VAL A 158 8.63 -3.95 -2.46
N GLY A 159 9.76 -4.21 -3.11
CA GLY A 159 9.86 -4.99 -4.34
C GLY A 159 9.06 -4.38 -5.49
N MET A 160 8.13 -5.13 -6.06
CA MET A 160 7.26 -4.67 -7.16
C MET A 160 6.04 -3.85 -6.69
N GLY A 161 5.81 -3.77 -5.38
CA GLY A 161 4.63 -3.11 -4.82
C GLY A 161 4.73 -1.58 -4.87
N GLN A 162 3.57 -0.95 -4.75
CA GLN A 162 3.52 0.50 -4.59
C GLN A 162 3.91 0.91 -3.16
N THR A 163 4.62 2.02 -3.03
CA THR A 163 5.03 2.59 -1.75
C THR A 163 3.84 3.23 -1.03
N THR A 164 3.75 2.98 0.27
CA THR A 164 2.77 3.63 1.16
C THR A 164 3.40 3.85 2.53
N LEU A 165 2.89 4.80 3.32
CA LEU A 165 3.34 4.99 4.71
C LEU A 165 3.09 3.75 5.58
N ILE A 166 2.09 2.94 5.25
CA ILE A 166 1.87 1.65 5.92
C ILE A 166 3.00 0.68 5.59
N ARG A 167 3.41 0.58 4.32
CA ARG A 167 4.57 -0.24 3.91
C ARG A 167 5.85 0.23 4.59
N LEU A 168 6.05 1.55 4.68
CA LEU A 168 7.18 2.11 5.40
C LEU A 168 7.16 1.71 6.88
N SER A 169 6.00 1.77 7.54
CA SER A 169 5.88 1.34 8.94
C SER A 169 6.09 -0.15 9.15
N GLU A 170 5.65 -0.99 8.21
CA GLU A 170 5.91 -2.43 8.20
C GLU A 170 7.40 -2.72 7.99
N PHE A 171 8.05 -2.01 7.07
CA PHE A 171 9.49 -2.10 6.84
C PHE A 171 10.27 -1.75 8.11
N VAL A 172 10.02 -0.55 8.68
CA VAL A 172 10.67 -0.13 9.92
C VAL A 172 10.47 -1.18 11.02
N HIS A 173 9.25 -1.67 11.21
CA HIS A 173 8.95 -2.70 12.18
C HIS A 173 9.75 -3.98 11.91
N SER A 174 9.87 -4.43 10.66
CA SER A 174 10.62 -5.63 10.31
C SER A 174 12.11 -5.52 10.65
N GLN A 175 12.68 -4.31 10.56
CA GLN A 175 14.07 -4.05 10.94
C GLN A 175 14.26 -3.99 12.45
N LEU A 176 13.26 -3.53 13.20
CA LEU A 176 13.32 -3.42 14.66
C LEU A 176 12.96 -4.72 15.37
N LEU A 177 12.15 -5.58 14.77
CA LEU A 177 11.64 -6.80 15.38
C LEU A 177 12.77 -7.71 15.94
N PRO A 178 13.87 -8.01 15.23
CA PRO A 178 14.95 -8.82 15.76
C PRO A 178 15.63 -8.18 16.99
N LEU A 179 15.69 -6.86 17.05
CA LEU A 179 16.28 -6.11 18.16
C LEU A 179 15.38 -6.17 19.39
N VAL A 180 14.07 -6.01 19.18
CA VAL A 180 13.04 -6.14 20.22
C VAL A 180 13.04 -7.55 20.79
N GLU A 181 13.08 -8.57 19.95
CA GLU A 181 13.14 -9.98 20.36
C GLU A 181 14.42 -10.28 21.17
N ALA A 182 15.56 -9.78 20.72
CA ALA A 182 16.82 -9.95 21.45
C ALA A 182 16.81 -9.26 22.83
N GLU A 183 16.25 -8.08 22.91
CA GLU A 183 16.09 -7.36 24.17
C GLU A 183 15.06 -8.05 25.10
N ALA A 184 13.95 -8.51 24.55
CA ALA A 184 12.95 -9.27 25.30
C ALA A 184 13.55 -10.55 25.91
N GLU A 185 14.43 -11.23 25.16
CA GLU A 185 15.10 -12.44 25.67
C GLU A 185 16.06 -12.13 26.83
N LYS A 186 16.81 -11.02 26.75
CA LYS A 186 17.65 -10.56 27.89
C LYS A 186 16.79 -10.28 29.12
N VAL A 187 15.70 -9.53 28.96
CA VAL A 187 14.80 -9.20 30.07
C VAL A 187 14.15 -10.46 30.66
N LYS A 188 13.83 -11.49 29.85
CA LYS A 188 13.35 -12.78 30.35
C LYS A 188 14.39 -13.50 31.18
N GLN A 189 15.66 -13.48 30.78
CA GLN A 189 16.76 -14.08 31.55
C GLN A 189 16.99 -13.34 32.89
N GLU A 190 16.93 -12.01 32.84
CA GLU A 190 17.00 -11.20 34.08
C GLU A 190 15.82 -11.53 35.01
N LEU A 191 14.61 -11.73 34.47
CA LEU A 191 13.42 -12.05 35.25
C LEU A 191 13.55 -13.38 36.02
N LEU A 192 14.29 -14.37 35.49
CA LEU A 192 14.52 -15.64 36.17
C LEU A 192 15.38 -15.52 37.41
N CYS A 193 16.24 -14.49 37.49
CA CYS A 193 17.16 -14.26 38.61
C CYS A 193 16.74 -13.07 39.49
N ALA A 194 15.66 -12.37 39.13
CA ALA A 194 15.24 -11.12 39.77
C ALA A 194 14.56 -11.34 41.14
N SER A 195 14.71 -10.37 42.03
CA SER A 195 13.96 -10.30 43.28
C SER A 195 12.47 -10.10 43.05
N ALA A 196 11.62 -10.40 44.00
CA ALA A 196 10.17 -10.22 43.90
C ALA A 196 9.76 -8.76 43.58
N GLU A 197 10.53 -7.79 44.01
CA GLU A 197 10.32 -6.37 43.76
C GLU A 197 10.66 -6.00 42.32
N ASP A 198 11.77 -6.55 41.78
CA ASP A 198 12.25 -6.26 40.43
C ASP A 198 11.41 -6.95 39.34
N GLN A 199 10.79 -8.09 39.68
CA GLN A 199 9.96 -8.84 38.72
C GLN A 199 8.81 -8.01 38.12
N GLY A 200 8.22 -7.11 38.93
CA GLY A 200 7.16 -6.22 38.44
C GLY A 200 7.64 -5.29 37.35
N VAL A 201 8.78 -4.66 37.53
CA VAL A 201 9.41 -3.72 36.61
C VAL A 201 9.80 -4.45 35.29
N LEU A 202 10.40 -5.64 35.42
CA LEU A 202 10.82 -6.43 34.24
C LEU A 202 9.62 -6.94 33.42
N ARG A 203 8.51 -7.31 34.06
CA ARG A 203 7.27 -7.68 33.36
C ARG A 203 6.66 -6.50 32.62
N GLU A 204 6.62 -5.32 33.19
CA GLU A 204 6.15 -4.11 32.48
C GLU A 204 7.08 -3.75 31.32
N ARG A 205 8.39 -3.96 31.44
CA ARG A 205 9.33 -3.79 30.34
C ARG A 205 9.06 -4.76 29.20
N LEU A 206 8.81 -6.05 29.48
CA LEU A 206 8.43 -7.04 28.46
C LEU A 206 7.15 -6.64 27.76
N LYS A 207 6.12 -6.26 28.51
CA LYS A 207 4.86 -5.80 27.94
C LYS A 207 5.07 -4.58 27.02
N LYS A 208 5.91 -3.65 27.43
CA LYS A 208 6.23 -2.48 26.62
C LYS A 208 6.93 -2.87 25.31
N LEU A 209 7.84 -3.85 25.31
CA LEU A 209 8.48 -4.35 24.11
C LEU A 209 7.47 -4.95 23.13
N ASP A 210 6.46 -5.69 23.60
CA ASP A 210 5.38 -6.26 22.77
C ASP A 210 4.47 -5.19 22.15
N GLU A 211 4.43 -3.98 22.72
CA GLU A 211 3.63 -2.87 22.17
C GLU A 211 4.23 -2.24 20.90
N LEU A 212 5.51 -2.47 20.61
CA LEU A 212 6.17 -1.90 19.43
C LEU A 212 5.74 -2.63 18.14
N THR A 213 4.64 -2.20 17.57
CA THR A 213 4.07 -2.73 16.33
C THR A 213 4.19 -1.73 15.18
N SER A 214 4.01 -2.19 13.94
CA SER A 214 3.96 -1.31 12.77
C SER A 214 2.88 -0.22 12.89
N VAL A 215 1.75 -0.54 13.52
CA VAL A 215 0.67 0.43 13.77
C VAL A 215 1.12 1.52 14.74
N VAL A 216 1.81 1.16 15.82
CA VAL A 216 2.36 2.12 16.79
C VAL A 216 3.44 2.99 16.14
N LEU A 217 4.31 2.40 15.32
CA LEU A 217 5.34 3.14 14.57
C LEU A 217 4.69 4.17 13.64
N TYR A 218 3.68 3.78 12.87
CA TYR A 218 2.92 4.70 12.04
C TYR A 218 2.31 5.85 12.86
N GLN A 219 1.54 5.51 13.89
CA GLN A 219 0.77 6.50 14.65
C GLN A 219 1.64 7.49 15.42
N ARG A 220 2.78 7.05 15.93
CA ARG A 220 3.62 7.86 16.83
C ARG A 220 4.74 8.63 16.11
N TRP A 221 5.23 8.14 14.97
CA TRP A 221 6.42 8.71 14.33
C TRP A 221 6.29 8.97 12.81
N LEU A 222 5.60 8.10 12.06
CA LEU A 222 5.63 8.16 10.60
C LEU A 222 4.44 8.91 9.97
N ARG A 223 3.37 9.16 10.70
CA ARG A 223 2.21 9.86 10.15
C ARG A 223 2.54 11.32 9.83
N PRO A 224 1.86 11.94 8.83
CA PRO A 224 2.14 13.32 8.40
C PRO A 224 2.10 14.36 9.52
N SER A 225 1.17 14.22 10.48
CA SER A 225 1.08 15.15 11.62
C SER A 225 2.30 15.14 12.56
N ARG A 226 3.19 14.17 12.43
CA ARG A 226 4.46 14.10 13.17
C ARG A 226 5.63 14.63 12.37
N ASN A 227 5.45 14.75 11.07
CA ASN A 227 6.45 15.25 10.13
C ASN A 227 5.83 16.38 9.28
N PRO A 228 5.39 17.49 9.88
CA PRO A 228 4.64 18.54 9.19
C PRO A 228 5.44 19.28 8.13
N GLU A 229 6.76 19.14 8.16
CA GLU A 229 7.68 19.68 7.15
C GLU A 229 7.67 18.89 5.84
N ILE A 230 7.14 17.67 5.84
CA ILE A 230 7.09 16.82 4.66
C ILE A 230 5.73 16.99 3.97
N PRO A 231 5.69 17.32 2.67
CA PRO A 231 4.44 17.44 1.92
C PRO A 231 3.68 16.11 1.94
N SER A 232 2.41 16.13 2.35
CA SER A 232 1.61 14.91 2.47
C SER A 232 0.62 14.72 1.34
N LEU A 233 0.47 13.47 0.85
CA LEU A 233 -0.60 13.04 -0.05
C LEU A 233 -1.99 13.01 0.59
N SER A 234 -2.10 13.21 1.90
CA SER A 234 -3.38 13.10 2.61
C SER A 234 -4.28 14.32 2.42
N GLU A 235 -3.70 15.51 2.16
CA GLU A 235 -4.43 16.76 2.04
C GLU A 235 -4.09 17.47 0.73
N PRO A 236 -5.07 18.12 0.06
CA PRO A 236 -4.79 18.92 -1.12
C PRO A 236 -3.92 20.14 -0.78
N ALA A 237 -2.93 20.41 -1.62
CA ALA A 237 -2.15 21.65 -1.59
C ALA A 237 -1.83 22.07 -3.02
N ASP A 238 -1.44 23.35 -3.21
CA ASP A 238 -1.07 23.89 -4.53
C ASP A 238 0.46 23.94 -4.73
N ASP A 239 1.19 23.18 -3.96
CA ASP A 239 2.63 22.94 -4.09
C ASP A 239 2.93 22.05 -5.31
N GLY A 240 4.11 22.00 -5.83
CA GLY A 240 4.56 21.28 -7.03
C GLY A 240 4.00 19.87 -7.33
N ARG A 241 2.82 19.52 -6.83
CA ARG A 241 2.16 18.21 -7.02
C ARG A 241 1.82 17.92 -8.47
N PRO A 242 1.78 16.65 -8.86
CA PRO A 242 1.32 16.20 -10.16
C PRO A 242 -0.09 16.71 -10.50
N ASN A 243 -0.31 16.99 -11.79
CA ASN A 243 -1.58 17.56 -12.25
C ASN A 243 -2.80 16.68 -11.90
N LEU A 244 -2.64 15.35 -11.94
CA LEU A 244 -3.73 14.43 -11.59
C LEU A 244 -4.27 14.65 -10.16
N LEU A 245 -3.42 15.06 -9.21
CA LEU A 245 -3.83 15.39 -7.83
C LEU A 245 -4.47 16.78 -7.68
N LYS A 246 -4.38 17.64 -8.71
CA LYS A 246 -5.00 18.97 -8.72
C LYS A 246 -6.40 18.95 -9.33
N ILE A 247 -6.76 17.87 -10.03
CA ILE A 247 -8.06 17.73 -10.70
C ILE A 247 -9.16 17.60 -9.64
N ASP A 248 -10.23 18.36 -9.81
CA ASP A 248 -11.44 18.21 -9.00
C ASP A 248 -12.26 16.98 -9.41
N VAL A 249 -13.29 16.68 -8.61
CA VAL A 249 -14.19 15.54 -8.85
C VAL A 249 -14.83 15.62 -10.23
N GLN A 250 -15.33 16.80 -10.62
CA GLN A 250 -16.02 16.96 -11.90
C GLN A 250 -15.08 16.74 -13.09
N GLY A 251 -13.89 17.31 -13.02
CA GLY A 251 -12.84 17.14 -14.05
C GLY A 251 -12.41 15.70 -14.20
N LEU A 252 -12.15 14.99 -13.07
CA LEU A 252 -11.79 13.58 -13.11
C LEU A 252 -12.90 12.72 -13.71
N LEU A 253 -14.14 12.86 -13.25
CA LEU A 253 -15.27 12.08 -13.74
C LEU A 253 -15.50 12.32 -15.23
N SER A 254 -15.47 13.58 -15.69
CA SER A 254 -15.61 13.93 -17.11
C SER A 254 -14.53 13.29 -17.96
N ARG A 255 -13.28 13.31 -17.50
CA ARG A 255 -12.15 12.70 -18.19
C ARG A 255 -12.29 11.17 -18.30
N LEU A 256 -12.60 10.48 -17.17
CA LEU A 256 -12.77 9.03 -17.16
C LEU A 256 -13.94 8.57 -18.03
N MET A 257 -15.04 9.32 -18.03
CA MET A 257 -16.19 9.05 -18.88
C MET A 257 -15.91 9.32 -20.37
N HIS A 258 -15.07 10.30 -20.68
CA HIS A 258 -14.63 10.58 -22.04
C HIS A 258 -13.77 9.43 -22.59
N ILE A 259 -12.77 9.00 -21.81
CA ILE A 259 -11.86 7.88 -22.17
C ILE A 259 -12.66 6.58 -22.39
N ARG A 260 -13.59 6.27 -21.50
CA ARG A 260 -14.38 5.03 -21.61
C ARG A 260 -15.79 5.20 -21.08
N PRO A 261 -16.76 5.60 -21.92
CA PRO A 261 -18.16 5.81 -21.51
C PRO A 261 -18.83 4.59 -20.84
N SER A 262 -18.43 3.39 -21.24
CA SER A 262 -18.94 2.12 -20.67
C SER A 262 -18.27 1.72 -19.36
N SER A 263 -17.62 2.64 -18.64
CA SER A 263 -16.96 2.37 -17.37
C SER A 263 -17.95 2.32 -16.20
N ARG A 264 -17.53 1.65 -15.11
CA ARG A 264 -18.11 1.83 -13.78
C ARG A 264 -17.18 2.72 -12.98
N ILE A 265 -17.72 3.74 -12.35
CA ILE A 265 -17.01 4.59 -11.40
C ILE A 265 -17.71 4.44 -10.04
N THR A 266 -16.95 4.08 -9.03
CA THR A 266 -17.45 3.88 -7.66
C THR A 266 -16.71 4.83 -6.73
N LEU A 267 -17.44 5.60 -5.93
CA LEU A 267 -16.89 6.36 -4.81
C LEU A 267 -16.54 5.38 -3.68
N LEU A 268 -15.34 5.52 -3.09
CA LEU A 268 -14.83 4.67 -2.00
C LEU A 268 -14.96 5.38 -0.65
#